data_0a04f54fe81b378d9e3b838f37d9e161
#
_entry.id   0a04f54fe81b378d9e3b838f37d9e161
#
_cell.length_a   1.000
_cell.length_b   1.000
_cell.length_c   1.000
_cell.angle_alpha   90.00
_cell.angle_beta   90.00
_cell.angle_gamma   90.00
#
_symmetry.space_group_name_H-M   'P 1'
#
loop_
_entity.id
_entity.type
_entity.pdbx_description
1 polymer ?
#
loop_
_entity_poly.entity_id
_entity_poly.type
_entity_poly.pdbx_seq_one_letter_code
_entity_poly.pdbx_strand_id
1 'polypeptide(L)'
;MKTLALLAVLLGGISSATAANALDCSAEKTKDYRVAAICRSPKLLQADHDLNEAYQKLFNGRPKEEQLVLVRMQREWLLSSREVGCSSTKEHPEQEEECLYNNIQGRIDFFHSAEGIGGSTQGKLIFKGYYLPKKKESDISIEVSVFEFAEPDSVGKIAFNKYAEALLADGKQRGHDDNQGDGSCTGSCEETTMMSQPFQSGKFISTPVDRWEATGGAHGIGGTSYDNRLLNKAEALTFADVFPEYYAAPIAKLCWDQVAPDGNGPSLATDGNYSFDGKEYPAIPSDEFMKAFKAPTGWSFDGKAITVNFGEEVLGTYQEGAESCTLPYDSVSQYSRLYPLPGSPEDLALQARILKRREATKSGTGN
;
A
#
# COMPACT_ATOMS: atom_id res chain seq x y z
N MET A 1 18.54 -18.57 -21.43
CA MET A 1 17.34 -19.39 -21.44
C MET A 1 17.46 -20.50 -20.39
N LYS A 2 17.36 -20.18 -19.07
CA LYS A 2 17.28 -21.14 -17.94
C LYS A 2 16.96 -20.37 -16.64
N THR A 3 16.07 -19.36 -16.73
CA THR A 3 15.56 -18.58 -15.57
C THR A 3 14.22 -19.13 -15.06
N LEU A 4 13.96 -20.42 -15.26
CA LEU A 4 12.65 -21.04 -15.10
C LEU A 4 12.51 -21.96 -13.86
N ALA A 5 13.55 -22.12 -13.05
CA ALA A 5 13.46 -23.09 -11.96
C ALA A 5 12.51 -22.64 -10.82
N LEU A 6 12.41 -21.34 -10.52
CA LEU A 6 11.43 -20.83 -9.57
C LEU A 6 10.00 -20.74 -10.16
N LEU A 7 9.86 -20.68 -11.49
CA LEU A 7 8.56 -20.63 -12.18
C LEU A 7 7.98 -22.03 -12.46
N ALA A 8 8.78 -23.07 -12.44
CA ALA A 8 8.33 -24.43 -12.75
C ALA A 8 7.36 -25.00 -11.71
N VAL A 9 7.37 -24.49 -10.47
CA VAL A 9 6.41 -24.90 -9.42
C VAL A 9 5.03 -24.30 -9.63
N LEU A 10 4.92 -23.15 -10.33
CA LEU A 10 3.65 -22.44 -10.53
C LEU A 10 2.95 -22.76 -11.86
N LEU A 11 3.59 -23.41 -12.85
CA LEU A 11 3.00 -23.68 -14.16
C LEU A 11 2.83 -25.16 -14.49
N GLY A 12 3.23 -26.05 -13.62
CA GLY A 12 3.09 -27.51 -13.79
C GLY A 12 1.84 -28.09 -13.22
N GLY A 13 0.74 -28.12 -13.99
CA GLY A 13 -0.34 -29.08 -13.83
C GLY A 13 -1.33 -28.81 -12.68
N ILE A 14 -2.56 -28.50 -13.06
CA ILE A 14 -3.76 -28.70 -12.23
C ILE A 14 -3.90 -30.22 -11.97
N SER A 15 -3.15 -30.75 -11.04
CA SER A 15 -3.36 -32.10 -10.51
C SER A 15 -2.57 -32.26 -9.21
N SER A 16 -3.33 -32.50 -8.13
CA SER A 16 -2.88 -32.87 -6.78
C SER A 16 -2.06 -31.80 -6.02
N ALA A 17 -2.59 -31.44 -4.86
CA ALA A 17 -1.91 -30.69 -3.81
C ALA A 17 -0.60 -31.40 -3.42
N THR A 18 0.46 -31.14 -4.18
CA THR A 18 1.81 -31.45 -3.74
C THR A 18 2.27 -30.33 -2.85
N ALA A 19 2.73 -30.69 -1.65
CA ALA A 19 3.36 -29.78 -0.71
C ALA A 19 4.25 -28.78 -1.47
N ALA A 20 4.13 -27.48 -1.15
CA ALA A 20 5.01 -26.46 -1.69
C ALA A 20 6.43 -26.94 -1.48
N ASN A 21 7.15 -27.21 -2.57
CA ASN A 21 8.54 -27.63 -2.48
C ASN A 21 9.32 -26.46 -1.90
N ALA A 22 9.92 -26.67 -0.73
CA ALA A 22 10.92 -25.78 -0.19
C ALA A 22 11.97 -25.48 -1.27
N LEU A 23 12.55 -24.28 -1.22
CA LEU A 23 13.57 -23.87 -2.14
C LEU A 23 14.67 -24.95 -2.25
N ASP A 24 14.91 -25.45 -3.46
CA ASP A 24 15.95 -26.47 -3.68
C ASP A 24 17.34 -25.83 -3.62
N CYS A 25 17.94 -25.88 -2.44
CA CYS A 25 19.30 -25.40 -2.21
C CYS A 25 20.39 -26.37 -2.73
N SER A 26 20.01 -27.53 -3.27
CA SER A 26 20.97 -28.52 -3.80
C SER A 26 21.45 -28.18 -5.22
N ALA A 27 20.71 -27.31 -5.94
CA ALA A 27 21.11 -26.85 -7.27
C ALA A 27 22.34 -25.96 -7.18
N GLU A 28 23.52 -26.54 -7.30
CA GLU A 28 24.79 -25.82 -7.42
C GLU A 28 24.69 -24.68 -8.46
N LYS A 29 24.89 -23.43 -8.01
CA LYS A 29 25.01 -22.22 -8.83
C LYS A 29 23.67 -21.65 -9.34
N THR A 30 22.81 -21.25 -8.45
CA THR A 30 21.81 -20.27 -8.85
C THR A 30 22.52 -18.95 -9.15
N LYS A 31 22.34 -18.43 -10.38
CA LYS A 31 22.80 -17.08 -10.75
C LYS A 31 22.01 -15.98 -10.03
N ASP A 32 20.93 -16.34 -9.36
CA ASP A 32 20.13 -15.44 -8.55
C ASP A 32 20.78 -15.32 -7.16
N TYR A 33 21.35 -14.15 -6.89
CA TYR A 33 22.06 -13.87 -5.64
C TYR A 33 21.17 -14.06 -4.41
N ARG A 34 19.86 -13.82 -4.51
CA ARG A 34 18.90 -13.98 -3.40
C ARG A 34 18.69 -15.44 -3.04
N VAL A 35 18.50 -16.28 -4.04
CA VAL A 35 18.41 -17.73 -3.81
C VAL A 35 19.69 -18.21 -3.12
N ALA A 36 20.84 -17.72 -3.57
CA ALA A 36 22.11 -18.05 -2.94
C ALA A 36 22.22 -17.50 -1.51
N ALA A 37 21.70 -16.31 -1.23
CA ALA A 37 21.65 -15.72 0.12
C ALA A 37 20.71 -16.51 1.04
N ILE A 38 19.50 -16.81 0.57
CA ILE A 38 18.52 -17.63 1.32
C ILE A 38 19.12 -18.99 1.67
N CYS A 39 19.74 -19.66 0.71
CA CYS A 39 20.34 -20.98 0.94
C CYS A 39 21.54 -20.98 1.89
N ARG A 40 22.22 -19.85 2.07
CA ARG A 40 23.35 -19.72 3.01
C ARG A 40 22.92 -19.41 4.45
N SER A 41 21.73 -18.83 4.63
CA SER A 41 21.24 -18.40 5.94
C SER A 41 20.10 -19.28 6.44
N PRO A 42 20.26 -20.00 7.57
CA PRO A 42 19.15 -20.74 8.19
C PRO A 42 17.95 -19.84 8.53
N LYS A 43 18.20 -18.57 8.90
CA LYS A 43 17.15 -17.57 9.21
C LYS A 43 16.33 -17.25 7.97
N LEU A 44 16.98 -17.00 6.82
CA LEU A 44 16.28 -16.71 5.58
C LEU A 44 15.58 -17.94 5.00
N LEU A 45 16.16 -19.13 5.14
CA LEU A 45 15.55 -20.37 4.69
C LEU A 45 14.25 -20.66 5.47
N GLN A 46 14.25 -20.43 6.78
CA GLN A 46 13.04 -20.55 7.59
C GLN A 46 12.00 -19.50 7.16
N ALA A 47 12.39 -18.25 6.97
CA ALA A 47 11.48 -17.20 6.51
C ALA A 47 10.89 -17.50 5.12
N ASP A 48 11.65 -18.04 4.18
CA ASP A 48 11.15 -18.49 2.87
C ASP A 48 10.13 -19.64 3.00
N HIS A 49 10.37 -20.59 3.91
CA HIS A 49 9.41 -21.63 4.22
C HIS A 49 8.10 -21.05 4.76
N ASP A 50 8.18 -20.14 5.75
CA ASP A 50 7.01 -19.50 6.37
C ASP A 50 6.24 -18.66 5.33
N LEU A 51 6.94 -17.98 4.42
CA LEU A 51 6.34 -17.27 3.29
C LEU A 51 5.54 -18.20 2.38
N ASN A 52 6.12 -19.33 2.01
CA ASN A 52 5.44 -20.30 1.17
C ASN A 52 4.22 -20.89 1.86
N GLU A 53 4.29 -21.18 3.15
CA GLU A 53 3.16 -21.66 3.94
C GLU A 53 2.03 -20.61 3.98
N ALA A 54 2.35 -19.35 4.29
CA ALA A 54 1.38 -18.26 4.31
C ALA A 54 0.73 -18.04 2.93
N TYR A 55 1.53 -18.08 1.85
CA TYR A 55 1.03 -17.97 0.48
C TYR A 55 0.07 -19.12 0.13
N GLN A 56 0.45 -20.37 0.37
CA GLN A 56 -0.38 -21.54 0.06
C GLN A 56 -1.69 -21.54 0.85
N LYS A 57 -1.64 -21.12 2.09
CA LYS A 57 -2.82 -21.00 2.93
C LYS A 57 -3.80 -19.96 2.40
N LEU A 58 -3.31 -18.79 1.96
CA LEU A 58 -4.14 -17.79 1.32
C LEU A 58 -4.67 -18.26 -0.03
N PHE A 59 -3.83 -18.90 -0.85
CA PHE A 59 -4.14 -19.34 -2.21
C PHE A 59 -5.18 -20.45 -2.25
N ASN A 60 -5.04 -21.43 -1.34
CA ASN A 60 -5.93 -22.57 -1.29
C ASN A 60 -7.33 -22.15 -0.83
N GLY A 61 -8.36 -22.59 -1.59
CA GLY A 61 -9.75 -22.27 -1.28
C GLY A 61 -10.24 -20.93 -1.84
N ARG A 62 -9.39 -20.18 -2.57
CA ARG A 62 -9.81 -18.96 -3.27
C ARG A 62 -10.41 -19.26 -4.64
N PRO A 63 -11.36 -18.43 -5.12
CA PRO A 63 -11.82 -18.48 -6.50
C PRO A 63 -10.66 -18.35 -7.49
N LYS A 64 -10.79 -18.97 -8.67
CA LYS A 64 -9.72 -18.99 -9.67
C LYS A 64 -9.24 -17.58 -10.09
N GLU A 65 -10.15 -16.63 -10.16
CA GLU A 65 -9.81 -15.23 -10.50
C GLU A 65 -8.89 -14.61 -9.44
N GLU A 66 -9.18 -14.81 -8.15
CA GLU A 66 -8.34 -14.32 -7.06
C GLU A 66 -6.99 -15.07 -7.01
N GLN A 67 -6.96 -16.36 -7.32
CA GLN A 67 -5.72 -17.12 -7.44
C GLN A 67 -4.80 -16.53 -8.53
N LEU A 68 -5.34 -16.13 -9.68
CA LEU A 68 -4.57 -15.50 -10.76
C LEU A 68 -3.96 -14.16 -10.31
N VAL A 69 -4.72 -13.34 -9.60
CA VAL A 69 -4.22 -12.08 -9.01
C VAL A 69 -3.08 -12.37 -8.02
N LEU A 70 -3.27 -13.33 -7.10
CA LEU A 70 -2.23 -13.69 -6.13
C LEU A 70 -0.94 -14.20 -6.79
N VAL A 71 -1.05 -15.00 -7.86
CA VAL A 71 0.11 -15.47 -8.64
C VAL A 71 0.85 -14.28 -9.25
N ARG A 72 0.12 -13.34 -9.86
CA ARG A 72 0.71 -12.15 -10.47
C ARG A 72 1.39 -11.26 -9.43
N MET A 73 0.67 -10.90 -8.36
CA MET A 73 1.21 -10.11 -7.26
C MET A 73 2.47 -10.74 -6.65
N GLN A 74 2.50 -12.07 -6.49
CA GLN A 74 3.68 -12.77 -5.99
C GLN A 74 4.85 -12.70 -6.98
N ARG A 75 4.55 -12.86 -8.27
CA ARG A 75 5.56 -12.73 -9.32
C ARG A 75 6.16 -11.33 -9.35
N GLU A 76 5.33 -10.31 -9.28
CA GLU A 76 5.78 -8.91 -9.31
C GLU A 76 6.56 -8.53 -8.06
N TRP A 77 6.11 -8.97 -6.89
CA TRP A 77 6.90 -8.83 -5.67
C TRP A 77 8.28 -9.52 -5.80
N LEU A 78 8.35 -10.71 -6.37
CA LEU A 78 9.61 -11.39 -6.65
C LEU A 78 10.50 -10.62 -7.64
N LEU A 79 9.93 -9.89 -8.58
CA LEU A 79 10.66 -9.06 -9.53
C LEU A 79 11.09 -7.73 -8.91
N SER A 80 10.18 -7.01 -8.26
CA SER A 80 10.47 -5.72 -7.63
C SER A 80 11.46 -5.84 -6.48
N SER A 81 11.37 -6.89 -5.67
CA SER A 81 12.34 -7.15 -4.62
C SER A 81 13.78 -7.42 -5.17
N ARG A 82 13.95 -7.57 -6.50
CA ARG A 82 15.26 -7.60 -7.16
C ARG A 82 15.85 -6.21 -7.34
N GLU A 83 15.01 -5.22 -7.51
CA GLU A 83 15.40 -3.84 -7.78
C GLU A 83 15.58 -3.05 -6.49
N VAL A 84 14.84 -3.36 -5.45
CA VAL A 84 15.00 -2.77 -4.12
C VAL A 84 16.27 -3.32 -3.49
N GLY A 85 17.34 -2.63 -3.70
CA GLY A 85 18.71 -2.66 -3.23
C GLY A 85 19.12 -3.42 -1.97
N CYS A 86 18.62 -4.64 -1.74
CA CYS A 86 19.28 -5.57 -0.83
C CYS A 86 20.58 -6.13 -1.47
N SER A 87 21.30 -5.28 -2.18
CA SER A 87 22.60 -5.65 -2.73
C SER A 87 23.64 -5.62 -1.63
N SER A 88 24.26 -6.77 -1.34
CA SER A 88 25.42 -6.80 -0.47
C SER A 88 26.53 -5.96 -1.10
N THR A 89 27.04 -5.01 -0.36
CA THR A 89 28.45 -4.72 -0.51
C THR A 89 29.17 -5.92 0.08
N LYS A 90 30.23 -6.40 -0.57
CA LYS A 90 31.09 -7.50 -0.03
C LYS A 90 31.56 -7.23 1.41
N GLU A 91 31.39 -6.01 1.89
CA GLU A 91 31.81 -5.49 3.17
C GLU A 91 30.75 -5.67 4.28
N HIS A 92 29.45 -5.81 3.92
CA HIS A 92 28.34 -5.88 4.87
C HIS A 92 27.29 -6.95 4.52
N PRO A 93 27.65 -8.26 4.55
CA PRO A 93 26.72 -9.34 4.24
C PRO A 93 25.54 -9.46 5.24
N GLU A 94 25.74 -9.00 6.47
CA GLU A 94 24.68 -8.95 7.50
C GLU A 94 23.55 -7.97 7.13
N GLN A 95 23.86 -6.88 6.43
CA GLN A 95 22.84 -5.93 5.97
C GLN A 95 21.98 -6.53 4.84
N GLU A 96 22.59 -7.36 3.99
CA GLU A 96 21.85 -8.12 2.96
C GLU A 96 20.86 -9.08 3.62
N GLU A 97 21.30 -9.86 4.61
CA GLU A 97 20.45 -10.81 5.31
C GLU A 97 19.28 -10.12 6.00
N GLU A 98 19.53 -9.03 6.71
CA GLU A 98 18.49 -8.26 7.42
C GLU A 98 17.49 -7.63 6.44
N CYS A 99 17.96 -7.05 5.35
CA CYS A 99 17.12 -6.49 4.30
C CYS A 99 16.22 -7.55 3.66
N LEU A 100 16.78 -8.70 3.27
CA LEU A 100 16.01 -9.80 2.68
C LEU A 100 15.02 -10.38 3.69
N TYR A 101 15.42 -10.51 4.95
CA TYR A 101 14.54 -10.98 6.02
C TYR A 101 13.33 -10.05 6.19
N ASN A 102 13.57 -8.75 6.28
CA ASN A 102 12.51 -7.76 6.46
C ASN A 102 11.56 -7.72 5.25
N ASN A 103 12.07 -7.87 4.03
CA ASN A 103 11.25 -7.98 2.83
C ASN A 103 10.36 -9.24 2.85
N ILE A 104 10.91 -10.37 3.26
CA ILE A 104 10.15 -11.62 3.38
C ILE A 104 9.09 -11.51 4.48
N GLN A 105 9.46 -10.96 5.66
CA GLN A 105 8.51 -10.77 6.75
C GLN A 105 7.36 -9.84 6.37
N GLY A 106 7.64 -8.71 5.72
CA GLY A 106 6.60 -7.81 5.21
C GLY A 106 5.63 -8.50 4.24
N ARG A 107 6.14 -9.45 3.43
CA ARG A 107 5.28 -10.25 2.55
C ARG A 107 4.46 -11.30 3.27
N ILE A 108 5.01 -11.92 4.30
CA ILE A 108 4.27 -12.83 5.20
C ILE A 108 3.14 -12.07 5.89
N ASP A 109 3.43 -10.88 6.42
CA ASP A 109 2.45 -10.03 7.10
C ASP A 109 1.31 -9.63 6.15
N PHE A 110 1.64 -9.33 4.89
CA PHE A 110 0.64 -9.11 3.84
C PHE A 110 -0.29 -10.33 3.68
N PHE A 111 0.25 -11.54 3.55
CA PHE A 111 -0.58 -12.74 3.39
C PHE A 111 -1.42 -13.03 4.62
N HIS A 112 -0.88 -12.85 5.81
CA HIS A 112 -1.64 -12.99 7.06
C HIS A 112 -2.78 -11.97 7.15
N SER A 113 -2.54 -10.72 6.75
CA SER A 113 -3.58 -9.69 6.69
C SER A 113 -4.66 -10.05 5.68
N ALA A 114 -4.27 -10.53 4.50
CA ALA A 114 -5.18 -10.95 3.44
C ALA A 114 -6.02 -12.18 3.79
N GLU A 115 -5.54 -13.06 4.68
CA GLU A 115 -6.33 -14.16 5.26
C GLU A 115 -7.24 -13.68 6.40
N GLY A 116 -7.01 -12.49 6.92
CA GLY A 116 -7.64 -12.01 8.13
C GLY A 116 -7.06 -12.62 9.41
N ILE A 117 -5.84 -13.08 9.36
CA ILE A 117 -5.03 -13.48 10.50
C ILE A 117 -4.23 -12.26 10.97
N GLY A 118 -4.88 -11.26 11.38
CA GLY A 118 -4.29 -10.17 12.13
C GLY A 118 -5.10 -10.03 13.40
N GLY A 119 -4.45 -9.95 14.55
CA GLY A 119 -5.10 -9.66 15.83
C GLY A 119 -5.67 -8.25 15.92
N SER A 120 -6.18 -7.74 14.80
CA SER A 120 -6.83 -6.43 14.73
C SER A 120 -8.12 -6.48 15.55
N THR A 121 -8.22 -5.59 16.53
CA THR A 121 -9.43 -5.36 17.33
C THR A 121 -10.62 -4.90 16.48
N GLN A 122 -10.40 -4.62 15.20
CA GLN A 122 -11.34 -3.96 14.31
C GLN A 122 -12.07 -4.91 13.37
N GLY A 123 -11.62 -6.12 13.25
CA GLY A 123 -12.23 -7.14 12.41
C GLY A 123 -11.28 -7.66 11.33
N LYS A 124 -11.68 -8.80 10.83
CA LYS A 124 -10.96 -9.56 9.82
C LYS A 124 -11.11 -8.89 8.46
N LEU A 125 -10.02 -8.62 7.79
CA LEU A 125 -10.01 -8.27 6.37
C LEU A 125 -9.92 -9.54 5.52
N ILE A 126 -10.58 -9.54 4.39
CA ILE A 126 -10.49 -10.57 3.36
C ILE A 126 -10.01 -9.93 2.06
N PHE A 127 -9.14 -10.63 1.36
CA PHE A 127 -8.65 -10.24 0.05
C PHE A 127 -9.68 -10.62 -1.02
N LYS A 128 -9.89 -9.74 -2.00
CA LYS A 128 -10.61 -10.00 -3.24
C LYS A 128 -9.84 -9.45 -4.42
N GLY A 129 -9.97 -10.10 -5.57
CA GLY A 129 -9.26 -9.66 -6.77
C GLY A 129 -9.98 -9.99 -8.06
N TYR A 130 -9.60 -9.24 -9.10
CA TYR A 130 -10.01 -9.47 -10.48
C TYR A 130 -8.78 -9.35 -11.38
N TYR A 131 -8.64 -10.26 -12.33
CA TYR A 131 -7.57 -10.23 -13.31
C TYR A 131 -8.08 -10.59 -14.69
N LEU A 132 -7.93 -9.68 -15.64
CA LEU A 132 -8.11 -9.90 -17.07
C LEU A 132 -6.72 -10.03 -17.72
N PRO A 133 -6.29 -11.24 -18.13
CA PRO A 133 -5.02 -11.40 -18.81
C PRO A 133 -5.09 -10.85 -20.24
N LYS A 134 -3.99 -10.29 -20.72
CA LYS A 134 -3.81 -9.95 -22.13
C LYS A 134 -4.09 -11.16 -23.03
N LYS A 135 -4.90 -10.98 -24.05
CA LYS A 135 -5.24 -11.99 -25.06
C LYS A 135 -4.70 -11.53 -26.42
N LYS A 136 -4.69 -12.46 -27.40
CA LYS A 136 -4.32 -12.11 -28.78
C LYS A 136 -5.27 -11.10 -29.43
N GLU A 137 -6.53 -11.09 -29.00
CA GLU A 137 -7.59 -10.23 -29.51
C GLU A 137 -7.76 -8.92 -28.73
N SER A 138 -7.16 -8.83 -27.54
CA SER A 138 -7.22 -7.65 -26.66
C SER A 138 -5.83 -7.36 -26.17
N ASP A 139 -5.32 -6.17 -26.49
CA ASP A 139 -4.00 -5.72 -26.06
C ASP A 139 -3.97 -5.18 -24.63
N ILE A 140 -5.10 -5.27 -23.90
CA ILE A 140 -5.20 -4.81 -22.52
C ILE A 140 -5.10 -5.96 -21.50
N SER A 141 -4.43 -5.68 -20.39
CA SER A 141 -4.51 -6.46 -19.15
C SER A 141 -5.00 -5.57 -18.01
N ILE A 142 -5.91 -6.08 -17.20
CA ILE A 142 -6.47 -5.37 -16.05
C ILE A 142 -6.26 -6.19 -14.79
N GLU A 143 -5.74 -5.55 -13.75
CA GLU A 143 -5.60 -6.14 -12.44
C GLU A 143 -6.21 -5.25 -11.38
N VAL A 144 -7.10 -5.81 -10.56
CA VAL A 144 -7.65 -5.14 -9.39
C VAL A 144 -7.52 -6.05 -8.18
N SER A 145 -6.94 -5.53 -7.11
CA SER A 145 -6.89 -6.21 -5.82
C SER A 145 -7.35 -5.28 -4.70
N VAL A 146 -8.20 -5.79 -3.82
CA VAL A 146 -8.80 -5.01 -2.74
C VAL A 146 -8.90 -5.82 -1.45
N PHE A 147 -9.09 -5.11 -0.35
CA PHE A 147 -9.46 -5.68 0.94
C PHE A 147 -10.88 -5.30 1.32
N GLU A 148 -11.58 -6.18 2.00
CA GLU A 148 -12.89 -5.94 2.58
C GLU A 148 -12.94 -6.47 4.01
N PHE A 149 -13.71 -5.83 4.89
CA PHE A 149 -14.04 -6.42 6.18
C PHE A 149 -14.95 -7.63 5.97
N ALA A 150 -14.59 -8.78 6.54
CA ALA A 150 -15.41 -10.01 6.46
C ALA A 150 -16.79 -9.82 7.12
N GLU A 151 -16.82 -9.06 8.21
CA GLU A 151 -18.02 -8.79 9.01
C GLU A 151 -18.09 -7.27 9.28
N PRO A 152 -18.63 -6.46 8.34
CA PRO A 152 -18.73 -5.02 8.50
C PRO A 152 -19.84 -4.67 9.49
N ASP A 153 -19.48 -4.43 10.75
CA ASP A 153 -20.37 -4.16 11.88
C ASP A 153 -20.55 -2.67 12.18
N SER A 154 -20.01 -1.80 11.35
CA SER A 154 -20.12 -0.33 11.49
C SER A 154 -20.32 0.36 10.14
N VAL A 155 -20.85 1.58 10.18
CA VAL A 155 -21.13 2.37 8.97
C VAL A 155 -19.85 2.63 8.16
N GLY A 156 -18.71 2.85 8.82
CA GLY A 156 -17.43 3.07 8.15
C GLY A 156 -16.89 1.80 7.50
N LYS A 157 -17.03 0.62 8.14
CA LYS A 157 -16.65 -0.67 7.53
C LYS A 157 -17.52 -1.00 6.32
N ILE A 158 -18.83 -0.74 6.40
CA ILE A 158 -19.75 -0.91 5.27
C ILE A 158 -19.34 0.03 4.12
N ALA A 159 -19.01 1.28 4.43
CA ALA A 159 -18.58 2.25 3.43
C ALA A 159 -17.21 1.87 2.81
N PHE A 160 -16.29 1.33 3.61
CA PHE A 160 -15.01 0.79 3.13
C PHE A 160 -15.24 -0.36 2.13
N ASN A 161 -16.07 -1.34 2.49
CA ASN A 161 -16.39 -2.46 1.60
C ASN A 161 -17.03 -1.98 0.29
N LYS A 162 -17.97 -1.02 0.35
CA LYS A 162 -18.57 -0.43 -0.85
C LYS A 162 -17.55 0.26 -1.76
N TYR A 163 -16.54 0.91 -1.17
CA TYR A 163 -15.44 1.49 -1.96
C TYR A 163 -14.60 0.40 -2.64
N ALA A 164 -14.24 -0.65 -1.92
CA ALA A 164 -13.53 -1.80 -2.47
C ALA A 164 -14.33 -2.49 -3.59
N GLU A 165 -15.62 -2.73 -3.36
CA GLU A 165 -16.55 -3.28 -4.38
C GLU A 165 -16.64 -2.39 -5.63
N ALA A 166 -16.64 -1.06 -5.44
CA ALA A 166 -16.67 -0.12 -6.56
C ALA A 166 -15.38 -0.19 -7.41
N LEU A 167 -14.21 -0.33 -6.79
CA LEU A 167 -12.95 -0.54 -7.53
C LEU A 167 -12.96 -1.84 -8.33
N LEU A 168 -13.45 -2.93 -7.74
CA LEU A 168 -13.58 -4.22 -8.44
C LEU A 168 -14.59 -4.14 -9.60
N ALA A 169 -15.72 -3.46 -9.40
CA ALA A 169 -16.75 -3.30 -10.41
C ALA A 169 -16.24 -2.45 -11.59
N ASP A 170 -15.52 -1.36 -11.30
CA ASP A 170 -14.91 -0.49 -12.30
C ASP A 170 -13.90 -1.26 -13.16
N GLY A 171 -12.99 -2.04 -12.56
CA GLY A 171 -12.04 -2.86 -13.31
C GLY A 171 -12.73 -3.93 -14.19
N LYS A 172 -13.79 -4.57 -13.68
CA LYS A 172 -14.58 -5.53 -14.47
C LYS A 172 -15.30 -4.87 -15.63
N GLN A 173 -15.87 -3.68 -15.41
CA GLN A 173 -16.56 -2.92 -16.46
C GLN A 173 -15.59 -2.52 -17.56
N ARG A 174 -14.42 -1.95 -17.21
CA ARG A 174 -13.37 -1.61 -18.20
C ARG A 174 -12.93 -2.83 -18.98
N GLY A 175 -12.68 -3.96 -18.33
CA GLY A 175 -12.36 -5.21 -19.01
C GLY A 175 -13.46 -5.73 -19.94
N HIS A 176 -14.71 -5.37 -19.69
CA HIS A 176 -15.83 -5.68 -20.60
C HIS A 176 -15.84 -4.75 -21.80
N ASP A 177 -15.69 -3.45 -21.60
CA ASP A 177 -15.76 -2.42 -22.63
C ASP A 177 -14.60 -2.54 -23.63
N ASP A 178 -13.38 -2.78 -23.15
CA ASP A 178 -12.21 -2.98 -24.00
C ASP A 178 -12.29 -4.26 -24.86
N ASN A 179 -12.93 -5.32 -24.35
CA ASN A 179 -13.23 -6.50 -25.19
C ASN A 179 -14.21 -6.22 -26.34
N GLN A 180 -14.91 -5.07 -26.31
CA GLN A 180 -15.80 -4.63 -27.41
C GLN A 180 -15.09 -3.73 -28.43
N GLY A 181 -13.81 -3.39 -28.19
CA GLY A 181 -12.96 -2.72 -29.17
C GLY A 181 -13.27 -1.23 -29.35
N ASP A 182 -13.44 -0.47 -28.24
CA ASP A 182 -13.66 0.98 -28.32
C ASP A 182 -12.42 1.77 -28.79
N GLY A 183 -11.29 1.10 -28.96
CA GLY A 183 -10.08 1.66 -29.59
C GLY A 183 -9.26 2.59 -28.71
N SER A 184 -9.51 2.63 -27.38
CA SER A 184 -8.73 3.46 -26.46
C SER A 184 -7.31 2.96 -26.28
N CYS A 185 -7.09 1.65 -26.48
CA CYS A 185 -5.78 1.04 -26.41
C CYS A 185 -5.07 1.00 -27.78
N THR A 186 -4.01 1.78 -27.95
CA THR A 186 -3.18 1.80 -29.17
C THR A 186 -1.89 1.01 -28.99
N GLY A 187 -1.96 -0.24 -28.58
CA GLY A 187 -0.79 -1.10 -28.38
C GLY A 187 -0.96 -2.03 -27.19
N SER A 188 0.09 -2.23 -26.40
CA SER A 188 0.01 -3.02 -25.17
C SER A 188 -0.41 -2.13 -23.99
N CYS A 189 -1.63 -2.29 -23.53
CA CYS A 189 -2.15 -1.53 -22.40
C CYS A 189 -2.16 -2.37 -21.12
N GLU A 190 -1.91 -1.72 -20.01
CA GLU A 190 -1.95 -2.34 -18.69
C GLU A 190 -2.58 -1.39 -17.71
N GLU A 191 -3.54 -1.88 -16.96
CA GLU A 191 -4.16 -1.16 -15.87
C GLU A 191 -4.07 -1.98 -14.59
N THR A 192 -3.60 -1.34 -13.54
CA THR A 192 -3.51 -1.94 -12.22
C THR A 192 -4.13 -1.02 -11.18
N THR A 193 -4.99 -1.58 -10.34
CA THR A 193 -5.51 -0.92 -9.14
C THR A 193 -5.33 -1.85 -7.96
N MET A 194 -4.46 -1.49 -7.03
CA MET A 194 -4.14 -2.33 -5.89
C MET A 194 -4.33 -1.60 -4.57
N MET A 195 -5.15 -2.16 -3.69
CA MET A 195 -5.07 -1.81 -2.29
C MET A 195 -3.88 -2.53 -1.67
N SER A 196 -2.96 -1.78 -1.10
CA SER A 196 -1.88 -2.32 -0.28
C SER A 196 -2.36 -2.57 1.15
N GLN A 197 -1.50 -3.16 1.99
CA GLN A 197 -1.86 -3.53 3.36
C GLN A 197 -2.38 -2.31 4.14
N PRO A 198 -3.62 -2.35 4.67
CA PRO A 198 -4.17 -1.24 5.42
C PRO A 198 -3.49 -1.08 6.79
N PHE A 199 -3.18 0.16 7.14
CA PHE A 199 -2.92 0.52 8.53
C PHE A 199 -4.25 0.61 9.29
N GLN A 200 -4.37 -0.11 10.39
CA GLN A 200 -5.57 -0.13 11.22
C GLN A 200 -5.24 0.23 12.66
N SER A 201 -6.01 1.13 13.24
CA SER A 201 -5.87 1.47 14.66
C SER A 201 -7.18 2.01 15.25
N GLY A 202 -7.62 1.41 16.36
CA GLY A 202 -8.82 1.84 17.08
C GLY A 202 -10.06 1.90 16.19
N LYS A 203 -10.50 3.09 15.87
CA LYS A 203 -11.68 3.36 15.01
C LYS A 203 -11.28 3.88 13.62
N PHE A 204 -10.06 3.60 13.20
CA PHE A 204 -9.47 4.19 11.99
C PHE A 204 -8.89 3.12 11.07
N ILE A 205 -9.00 3.34 9.77
CA ILE A 205 -8.31 2.59 8.73
C ILE A 205 -7.72 3.56 7.71
N SER A 206 -6.50 3.30 7.28
CA SER A 206 -5.80 3.98 6.19
C SER A 206 -5.30 2.94 5.20
N THR A 207 -5.72 3.03 3.96
CA THR A 207 -5.41 2.03 2.94
C THR A 207 -4.77 2.71 1.75
N PRO A 208 -3.50 2.42 1.42
CA PRO A 208 -2.92 2.84 0.15
C PRO A 208 -3.67 2.19 -1.01
N VAL A 209 -3.93 2.96 -2.05
CA VAL A 209 -4.53 2.53 -3.32
C VAL A 209 -3.61 2.97 -4.44
N ASP A 210 -2.83 2.03 -4.92
CA ASP A 210 -1.90 2.23 -6.01
C ASP A 210 -2.64 2.05 -7.34
N ARG A 211 -2.47 2.99 -8.24
CA ARG A 211 -3.01 2.91 -9.61
C ARG A 211 -1.89 3.07 -10.61
N TRP A 212 -1.95 2.27 -11.64
CA TRP A 212 -1.05 2.34 -12.78
C TRP A 212 -1.83 2.14 -14.06
N GLU A 213 -1.55 2.97 -15.04
CA GLU A 213 -2.17 2.90 -16.36
C GLU A 213 -1.09 3.10 -17.44
N ALA A 214 -1.01 2.18 -18.37
CA ALA A 214 -0.18 2.29 -19.58
C ALA A 214 -1.08 2.07 -20.80
N THR A 215 -1.19 3.08 -21.64
CA THR A 215 -2.08 3.11 -22.83
C THR A 215 -1.33 2.93 -24.14
N GLY A 216 -0.12 2.35 -24.10
CA GLY A 216 0.73 2.13 -25.29
C GLY A 216 1.67 3.28 -25.63
N GLY A 217 1.78 4.29 -24.78
CA GLY A 217 2.77 5.37 -24.90
C GLY A 217 4.18 4.97 -24.47
N ALA A 218 5.09 5.94 -24.38
CA ALA A 218 6.48 5.72 -23.99
C ALA A 218 6.63 5.28 -22.52
N HIS A 219 5.71 5.65 -21.66
CA HIS A 219 5.64 5.30 -20.24
C HIS A 219 4.19 5.37 -19.77
N GLY A 220 3.88 4.64 -18.69
CA GLY A 220 2.60 4.71 -18.03
C GLY A 220 2.51 5.87 -17.03
N ILE A 221 1.32 6.09 -16.53
CA ILE A 221 1.01 7.06 -15.47
C ILE A 221 0.54 6.27 -14.26
N GLY A 222 1.04 6.63 -13.09
CA GLY A 222 0.64 5.98 -11.85
C GLY A 222 0.71 6.90 -10.66
N GLY A 223 0.14 6.45 -9.55
CA GLY A 223 0.20 7.18 -8.30
C GLY A 223 -0.47 6.43 -7.16
N THR A 224 -0.12 6.80 -5.95
CA THR A 224 -0.72 6.27 -4.73
C THR A 224 -1.67 7.31 -4.13
N SER A 225 -2.90 6.89 -3.90
CA SER A 225 -3.87 7.61 -3.08
C SER A 225 -4.21 6.81 -1.84
N TYR A 226 -4.87 7.44 -0.86
CA TYR A 226 -5.20 6.77 0.40
C TYR A 226 -6.71 6.84 0.64
N ASP A 227 -7.32 5.68 0.91
CA ASP A 227 -8.67 5.63 1.48
C ASP A 227 -8.56 5.66 3.01
N ASN A 228 -8.74 6.83 3.58
CA ASN A 228 -8.69 7.10 5.01
C ASN A 228 -10.11 7.20 5.57
N ARG A 229 -10.43 6.41 6.61
CA ARG A 229 -11.78 6.41 7.20
C ARG A 229 -11.77 6.30 8.71
N LEU A 230 -12.72 7.02 9.31
CA LEU A 230 -13.17 6.73 10.66
C LEU A 230 -14.25 5.63 10.57
N LEU A 231 -14.06 4.52 11.28
CA LEU A 231 -14.95 3.35 11.18
C LEU A 231 -16.37 3.60 11.74
N ASN A 232 -16.60 4.75 12.40
CA ASN A 232 -17.90 5.20 12.87
C ASN A 232 -18.58 6.23 11.95
N LYS A 233 -17.98 6.55 10.77
CA LYS A 233 -18.52 7.45 9.74
C LYS A 233 -18.61 6.72 8.40
N ALA A 234 -19.63 7.07 7.61
CA ALA A 234 -19.75 6.54 6.25
C ALA A 234 -18.84 7.26 5.24
N GLU A 235 -18.64 8.54 5.46
CA GLU A 235 -17.84 9.40 4.57
C GLU A 235 -16.34 9.13 4.75
N ALA A 236 -15.57 9.36 3.69
CA ALA A 236 -14.11 9.39 3.76
C ALA A 236 -13.64 10.49 4.72
N LEU A 237 -12.43 10.33 5.24
CA LEU A 237 -11.80 11.31 6.13
C LEU A 237 -11.70 12.67 5.43
N THR A 238 -11.99 13.73 6.17
CA THR A 238 -11.77 15.10 5.73
C THR A 238 -10.69 15.76 6.58
N PHE A 239 -10.09 16.87 6.08
CA PHE A 239 -9.17 17.67 6.88
C PHE A 239 -9.81 18.09 8.22
N ALA A 240 -11.06 18.53 8.18
CA ALA A 240 -11.79 18.98 9.36
C ALA A 240 -12.10 17.89 10.40
N ASP A 241 -12.02 16.61 10.02
CA ASP A 241 -12.13 15.50 10.97
C ASP A 241 -10.87 15.37 11.84
N VAL A 242 -9.72 15.75 11.29
CA VAL A 242 -8.42 15.62 11.97
C VAL A 242 -8.02 16.95 12.60
N PHE A 243 -8.15 18.06 11.86
CA PHE A 243 -7.71 19.37 12.30
C PHE A 243 -8.80 20.44 12.10
N PRO A 244 -9.02 21.34 13.08
CA PRO A 244 -9.81 22.54 12.85
C PRO A 244 -9.26 23.37 11.68
N GLU A 245 -10.12 23.90 10.82
CA GLU A 245 -9.72 24.65 9.62
C GLU A 245 -8.80 25.84 9.92
N TYR A 246 -9.00 26.48 11.07
CA TYR A 246 -8.14 27.63 11.48
C TYR A 246 -6.71 27.24 11.85
N TYR A 247 -6.39 25.94 11.96
CA TYR A 247 -5.04 25.46 12.12
C TYR A 247 -4.39 25.00 10.78
N ALA A 248 -5.10 25.08 9.67
CA ALA A 248 -4.57 24.64 8.39
C ALA A 248 -3.24 25.36 8.05
N ALA A 249 -3.18 26.69 8.16
CA ALA A 249 -1.98 27.45 7.82
C ALA A 249 -0.77 27.12 8.73
N PRO A 250 -0.87 27.11 10.08
CA PRO A 250 0.27 26.75 10.91
C PRO A 250 0.74 25.31 10.74
N ILE A 251 -0.16 24.33 10.47
CA ILE A 251 0.22 22.95 10.22
C ILE A 251 0.84 22.81 8.82
N ALA A 252 0.26 23.47 7.80
CA ALA A 252 0.79 23.51 6.46
C ALA A 252 2.21 24.07 6.42
N LYS A 253 2.51 25.05 7.29
CA LYS A 253 3.86 25.59 7.41
C LYS A 253 4.88 24.54 7.87
N LEU A 254 4.51 23.63 8.78
CA LEU A 254 5.39 22.53 9.19
C LEU A 254 5.74 21.60 8.02
N CYS A 255 4.81 21.42 7.10
CA CYS A 255 5.00 20.66 5.88
C CYS A 255 5.82 21.46 4.85
N TRP A 256 5.45 22.75 4.64
CA TRP A 256 6.14 23.62 3.72
C TRP A 256 7.64 23.74 4.01
N ASP A 257 8.01 23.89 5.28
CA ASP A 257 9.41 23.99 5.71
C ASP A 257 10.24 22.72 5.39
N GLN A 258 9.61 21.60 5.09
CA GLN A 258 10.28 20.37 4.68
C GLN A 258 10.44 20.28 3.16
N VAL A 259 9.42 20.66 2.38
CA VAL A 259 9.45 20.59 0.91
C VAL A 259 10.11 21.81 0.27
N ALA A 260 10.26 22.88 1.03
CA ALA A 260 10.89 24.13 0.59
C ALA A 260 11.88 24.69 1.63
N PRO A 261 12.91 23.92 2.05
CA PRO A 261 13.78 24.30 3.18
C PRO A 261 14.54 25.60 2.96
N ASP A 262 14.86 25.95 1.72
CA ASP A 262 15.60 27.17 1.35
C ASP A 262 14.68 28.31 0.88
N GLY A 263 13.36 28.17 1.05
CA GLY A 263 12.36 29.09 0.52
C GLY A 263 12.16 28.98 -0.99
N ASN A 264 12.87 28.07 -1.66
CA ASN A 264 12.73 27.72 -3.07
C ASN A 264 11.97 26.39 -3.12
N GLY A 265 10.65 26.41 -3.01
CA GLY A 265 9.81 25.22 -3.12
C GLY A 265 9.78 24.67 -4.55
N PRO A 266 9.19 23.47 -4.73
CA PRO A 266 8.91 22.91 -6.05
C PRO A 266 8.19 23.92 -6.94
N SER A 267 8.42 23.84 -8.26
CA SER A 267 8.05 24.90 -9.22
C SER A 267 6.56 25.27 -9.25
N LEU A 268 5.67 24.32 -8.93
CA LEU A 268 4.21 24.54 -8.88
C LEU A 268 3.67 24.82 -7.47
N ALA A 269 4.50 24.63 -6.43
CA ALA A 269 4.09 24.85 -5.05
C ALA A 269 4.13 26.33 -4.63
N THR A 270 4.73 27.20 -5.45
CA THR A 270 4.96 28.59 -5.13
C THR A 270 4.26 29.50 -6.13
N ASP A 271 3.65 30.59 -5.65
CA ASP A 271 3.14 31.68 -6.49
C ASP A 271 4.26 32.57 -7.04
N GLY A 272 5.51 32.04 -7.10
CA GLY A 272 6.71 32.68 -7.58
C GLY A 272 7.45 33.48 -6.50
N ASN A 273 8.72 33.77 -6.77
CA ASN A 273 9.47 34.77 -5.98
C ASN A 273 8.78 36.11 -6.15
N TYR A 274 8.20 36.59 -5.07
CA TYR A 274 7.55 37.86 -5.03
C TYR A 274 8.63 38.94 -4.80
N SER A 275 8.89 39.77 -5.81
CA SER A 275 9.77 40.93 -5.70
C SER A 275 8.93 42.18 -5.43
N PHE A 276 9.09 42.76 -4.24
CA PHE A 276 8.48 44.03 -3.89
C PHE A 276 9.58 44.99 -3.41
N ASP A 277 9.61 46.19 -3.96
CA ASP A 277 10.60 47.21 -3.63
C ASP A 277 12.07 46.77 -3.82
N GLY A 278 12.35 45.92 -4.81
CA GLY A 278 13.68 45.39 -5.08
C GLY A 278 14.22 44.41 -4.03
N LYS A 279 13.35 43.93 -3.14
CA LYS A 279 13.64 42.84 -2.21
C LYS A 279 12.92 41.61 -2.68
N GLU A 280 13.63 40.49 -2.72
CA GLU A 280 13.05 39.18 -2.89
C GLU A 280 12.45 38.70 -1.57
N TYR A 281 11.20 38.27 -1.61
CA TYR A 281 10.51 37.66 -0.49
C TYR A 281 10.44 36.15 -0.73
N PRO A 282 10.54 35.34 0.34
CA PRO A 282 10.46 33.90 0.21
C PRO A 282 9.12 33.52 -0.40
N ALA A 283 9.15 32.51 -1.25
CA ALA A 283 7.98 31.89 -1.83
C ALA A 283 6.97 31.47 -0.74
N ILE A 284 5.70 31.76 -0.99
CA ILE A 284 4.60 31.34 -0.11
C ILE A 284 3.94 30.09 -0.69
N PRO A 285 3.35 29.24 0.15
CA PRO A 285 2.56 28.11 -0.34
C PRO A 285 1.45 28.55 -1.29
N SER A 286 1.38 27.93 -2.47
CA SER A 286 0.31 28.21 -3.45
C SER A 286 -1.05 27.69 -2.95
N ASP A 287 -2.11 28.12 -3.62
CA ASP A 287 -3.46 27.57 -3.38
C ASP A 287 -3.51 26.07 -3.72
N GLU A 288 -2.76 25.62 -4.74
CA GLU A 288 -2.60 24.22 -5.12
C GLU A 288 -1.94 23.40 -4.01
N PHE A 289 -0.85 23.92 -3.42
CA PHE A 289 -0.23 23.30 -2.24
C PHE A 289 -1.23 23.16 -1.10
N MET A 290 -1.92 24.25 -0.75
CA MET A 290 -2.90 24.24 0.35
C MET A 290 -4.07 23.29 0.06
N LYS A 291 -4.51 23.19 -1.18
CA LYS A 291 -5.55 22.25 -1.61
C LYS A 291 -5.08 20.80 -1.47
N ALA A 292 -3.91 20.47 -1.98
CA ALA A 292 -3.33 19.13 -1.89
C ALA A 292 -3.01 18.77 -0.43
N PHE A 293 -2.43 19.71 0.34
CA PHE A 293 -2.17 19.53 1.77
C PHE A 293 -3.44 19.17 2.56
N LYS A 294 -4.57 19.81 2.27
CA LYS A 294 -5.87 19.56 2.94
C LYS A 294 -6.63 18.35 2.40
N ALA A 295 -6.10 17.64 1.42
CA ALA A 295 -6.74 16.46 0.84
C ALA A 295 -6.26 15.17 1.53
N PRO A 296 -7.05 14.54 2.44
CA PRO A 296 -6.60 13.33 3.13
C PRO A 296 -6.37 12.13 2.21
N THR A 297 -6.79 12.20 0.96
CA THR A 297 -6.43 11.21 -0.05
C THR A 297 -4.94 11.15 -0.38
N GLY A 298 -4.17 12.17 0.01
CA GLY A 298 -2.71 12.18 -0.03
C GLY A 298 -2.05 11.76 1.31
N TRP A 299 -2.82 11.47 2.36
CA TRP A 299 -2.26 11.23 3.69
C TRP A 299 -2.10 9.76 4.00
N SER A 300 -0.91 9.37 4.44
CA SER A 300 -0.66 8.08 5.08
C SER A 300 -0.47 8.23 6.59
N PHE A 301 -0.83 7.17 7.32
CA PHE A 301 -0.70 7.08 8.77
C PHE A 301 0.09 5.82 9.12
N ASP A 302 1.11 5.94 9.97
CA ASP A 302 1.95 4.82 10.40
C ASP A 302 1.94 4.57 11.92
N GLY A 303 1.13 5.32 12.65
CA GLY A 303 1.05 5.27 14.12
C GLY A 303 2.02 6.20 14.85
N LYS A 304 2.89 6.91 14.12
CA LYS A 304 3.86 7.87 14.67
C LYS A 304 3.74 9.25 14.03
N ALA A 305 3.32 9.27 12.78
CA ALA A 305 3.22 10.48 11.97
C ALA A 305 2.06 10.40 10.98
N ILE A 306 1.71 11.57 10.44
CA ILE A 306 0.96 11.73 9.20
C ILE A 306 1.99 12.12 8.14
N THR A 307 2.13 11.32 7.08
CA THR A 307 2.89 11.73 5.90
C THR A 307 1.91 12.23 4.86
N VAL A 308 2.10 13.47 4.43
CA VAL A 308 1.34 14.08 3.33
C VAL A 308 2.13 13.83 2.06
N ASN A 309 1.57 13.06 1.15
CA ASN A 309 2.16 12.74 -0.14
C ASN A 309 1.50 13.63 -1.19
N PHE A 310 2.31 14.37 -1.91
CA PHE A 310 1.91 15.17 -3.05
C PHE A 310 2.17 14.35 -4.30
N GLY A 311 1.14 14.13 -5.13
CA GLY A 311 1.32 13.41 -6.38
C GLY A 311 2.32 14.09 -7.30
N GLU A 312 2.85 13.34 -8.25
CA GLU A 312 3.61 13.90 -9.35
C GLU A 312 2.81 15.04 -10.01
N GLU A 313 3.47 16.10 -10.42
CA GLU A 313 2.87 17.30 -11.02
C GLU A 313 1.98 18.16 -10.09
N VAL A 314 1.83 17.82 -8.81
CA VAL A 314 1.08 18.65 -7.86
C VAL A 314 1.90 19.84 -7.39
N LEU A 315 3.17 19.62 -7.04
CA LEU A 315 4.07 20.64 -6.53
C LEU A 315 5.19 21.01 -7.51
N GLY A 316 5.49 20.13 -8.45
CA GLY A 316 6.59 20.29 -9.39
C GLY A 316 6.30 19.66 -10.74
N THR A 317 7.31 19.62 -11.59
CA THR A 317 7.24 18.92 -12.86
C THR A 317 7.43 17.41 -12.65
N TYR A 318 7.00 16.60 -13.60
CA TYR A 318 7.21 15.14 -13.60
C TYR A 318 8.69 14.75 -13.34
N GLN A 319 9.63 15.59 -13.78
CA GLN A 319 11.07 15.36 -13.58
C GLN A 319 11.54 15.62 -12.14
N GLU A 320 10.81 16.41 -11.37
CA GLU A 320 11.11 16.70 -9.97
C GLU A 320 10.62 15.57 -9.04
N GLY A 321 9.69 14.72 -9.54
CA GLY A 321 9.15 13.58 -8.80
C GLY A 321 8.05 13.94 -7.82
N ALA A 322 7.61 12.94 -7.06
CA ALA A 322 6.62 13.11 -6.02
C ALA A 322 7.29 13.60 -4.72
N GLU A 323 6.74 14.64 -4.15
CA GLU A 323 7.20 15.21 -2.89
C GLU A 323 6.34 14.73 -1.71
N SER A 324 6.91 14.75 -0.53
CA SER A 324 6.17 14.43 0.69
C SER A 324 6.71 15.22 1.88
N CYS A 325 5.87 15.42 2.87
CA CYS A 325 6.29 15.89 4.18
C CYS A 325 5.77 14.98 5.29
N THR A 326 6.52 14.88 6.36
CA THR A 326 6.14 14.09 7.54
C THR A 326 5.79 15.01 8.70
N LEU A 327 4.62 14.81 9.29
CA LEU A 327 4.09 15.51 10.44
C LEU A 327 4.08 14.56 11.64
N PRO A 328 5.15 14.55 12.48
CA PRO A 328 5.19 13.71 13.68
C PRO A 328 4.01 14.03 14.60
N TYR A 329 3.43 13.01 15.23
CA TYR A 329 2.27 13.17 16.11
C TYR A 329 2.56 14.16 17.26
N ASP A 330 3.78 14.16 17.79
CA ASP A 330 4.19 15.09 18.84
C ASP A 330 4.09 16.56 18.40
N SER A 331 4.28 16.83 17.11
CA SER A 331 4.19 18.19 16.54
C SER A 331 2.77 18.64 16.27
N VAL A 332 1.85 17.71 15.98
CA VAL A 332 0.49 18.04 15.50
C VAL A 332 -0.64 17.62 16.44
N SER A 333 -0.38 16.79 17.44
CA SER A 333 -1.41 16.29 18.37
C SER A 333 -2.17 17.41 19.08
N GLN A 334 -1.48 18.49 19.43
CA GLN A 334 -2.09 19.65 20.08
C GLN A 334 -3.12 20.39 19.20
N TYR A 335 -3.07 20.21 17.90
CA TYR A 335 -4.01 20.79 16.94
C TYR A 335 -5.12 19.82 16.54
N SER A 336 -4.99 18.54 16.88
CA SER A 336 -5.87 17.48 16.40
C SER A 336 -7.20 17.45 17.15
N ARG A 337 -8.29 17.28 16.39
CA ARG A 337 -9.60 16.85 16.92
C ARG A 337 -9.69 15.36 17.13
N LEU A 338 -8.88 14.62 16.39
CA LEU A 338 -8.79 13.17 16.46
C LEU A 338 -7.82 12.79 17.57
N TYR A 339 -8.37 12.50 18.76
CA TYR A 339 -7.57 12.11 19.91
C TYR A 339 -8.10 10.80 20.53
N PRO A 340 -7.23 9.84 20.83
CA PRO A 340 -5.80 9.80 20.44
C PRO A 340 -5.64 9.64 18.93
N LEU A 341 -4.50 10.12 18.39
CA LEU A 341 -4.18 9.91 16.98
C LEU A 341 -3.98 8.41 16.70
N PRO A 342 -4.41 7.91 15.53
CA PRO A 342 -4.43 6.48 15.22
C PRO A 342 -3.05 5.82 15.36
N GLY A 343 -2.97 4.75 16.19
CA GLY A 343 -1.74 4.01 16.46
C GLY A 343 -0.75 4.68 17.39
N SER A 344 -1.06 5.86 17.91
CA SER A 344 -0.24 6.49 18.95
C SER A 344 -0.15 5.61 20.20
N PRO A 345 0.86 5.79 21.08
CA PRO A 345 0.94 5.06 22.33
C PRO A 345 -0.34 5.15 23.19
N GLU A 346 -1.01 6.29 23.17
CA GLU A 346 -2.28 6.53 23.86
C GLU A 346 -3.43 5.75 23.22
N ASP A 347 -3.50 5.68 21.90
CA ASP A 347 -4.49 4.88 21.18
C ASP A 347 -4.29 3.39 21.44
N LEU A 348 -3.06 2.89 21.34
CA LEU A 348 -2.73 1.50 21.64
C LEU A 348 -3.07 1.13 23.09
N ALA A 349 -2.76 2.02 24.06
CA ALA A 349 -3.13 1.82 25.46
C ALA A 349 -4.66 1.81 25.67
N LEU A 350 -5.39 2.64 24.94
CA LEU A 350 -6.85 2.65 24.96
C LEU A 350 -7.43 1.35 24.40
N GLN A 351 -6.91 0.88 23.26
CA GLN A 351 -7.33 -0.38 22.64
C GLN A 351 -7.08 -1.58 23.55
N ALA A 352 -5.90 -1.66 24.17
CA ALA A 352 -5.57 -2.73 25.11
C ALA A 352 -6.55 -2.77 26.30
N ARG A 353 -6.96 -1.61 26.82
CA ARG A 353 -7.97 -1.52 27.90
C ARG A 353 -9.34 -1.99 27.43
N ILE A 354 -9.75 -1.66 26.21
CA ILE A 354 -11.03 -2.09 25.62
C ILE A 354 -11.04 -3.62 25.45
N LEU A 355 -9.98 -4.21 24.95
CA LEU A 355 -9.84 -5.67 24.80
C LEU A 355 -9.97 -6.39 26.14
N LYS A 356 -9.22 -5.95 27.12
CA LYS A 356 -9.25 -6.54 28.48
C LYS A 356 -10.65 -6.51 29.11
N ARG A 357 -11.42 -5.42 28.86
CA ARG A 357 -12.81 -5.34 29.31
C ARG A 357 -13.72 -6.33 28.59
N ARG A 358 -13.57 -6.47 27.27
CA ARG A 358 -14.37 -7.43 26.46
C ARG A 358 -14.11 -8.88 26.89
N GLU A 359 -12.86 -9.23 27.17
CA GLU A 359 -12.50 -10.57 27.67
C GLU A 359 -13.11 -10.83 29.05
N ALA A 360 -13.02 -9.87 29.96
CA ALA A 360 -13.64 -9.97 31.29
C ALA A 360 -15.16 -10.15 31.21
N THR A 361 -15.84 -9.49 30.27
CA THR A 361 -17.28 -9.64 30.06
C THR A 361 -17.65 -11.03 29.52
N LYS A 362 -16.86 -11.57 28.60
CA LYS A 362 -17.05 -12.92 28.03
C LYS A 362 -16.86 -14.02 29.10
N SER A 363 -15.89 -13.87 29.98
CA SER A 363 -15.62 -14.83 31.06
C SER A 363 -16.66 -14.76 32.20
N GLY A 364 -17.33 -13.63 32.39
CA GLY A 364 -18.36 -13.42 33.44
C GLY A 364 -19.77 -13.90 33.09
N THR A 365 -20.03 -14.28 31.84
CA THR A 365 -21.34 -14.79 31.39
C THR A 365 -21.45 -16.31 31.41
N GLY A 366 -20.48 -17.02 31.97
CA GLY A 366 -20.41 -18.49 32.07
C GLY A 366 -20.86 -19.09 33.40
N ASN A 367 -21.66 -18.39 34.22
CA ASN A 367 -22.28 -18.94 35.45
C ASN A 367 -23.80 -18.84 35.36
#